data_aee19b94b407a042bdc377c96fed362b
#
_entry.id   aee19b94b407a042bdc377c96fed362b
#
_cell.length_a   1.000
_cell.length_b   1.000
_cell.length_c   1.000
_cell.angle_alpha   90.00
_cell.angle_beta   90.00
_cell.angle_gamma   90.00
#
_symmetry.space_group_name_H-M   'P 1'
#
loop_
_entity.id
_entity.type
_entity.pdbx_description
1 polymer ?
#
loop_
_entity_poly.entity_id
_entity_poly.type
_entity_poly.pdbx_seq_one_letter_code
_entity_poly.pdbx_strand_id
1 'polypeptide(L)'
;MQGYEANSYGDAFADVYDDWYTGISDVELTVVELLDLAGGGPVLELGVGTGRLAVPLAEAGLTDGVAVVGIDASEAMLARLAWRDPGKLVTTIHGDIRYDLPDGPFGLVFAAYNTIFNLTEEGAQGSCFADVARRLRPGGRLVIEAFVPDDPPRRGDSVGVRSIAADRVVLSISVADPEHQSASGQFVELTDAGGVRLRPWSIRYSTPTQLDEYARAAQLTLEQRWESFGRTPFGDESTRHVSVYRLPP
;
A
#
# COMPACT_ATOMS: atom_id res chain seq x y z
N MET A 1 4.57 -13.53 -12.22
CA MET A 1 3.40 -14.05 -12.98
C MET A 1 3.48 -13.54 -14.41
N GLN A 2 3.32 -14.39 -15.45
CA GLN A 2 3.39 -13.94 -16.85
C GLN A 2 2.22 -13.00 -17.19
N GLY A 3 2.50 -11.86 -17.84
CA GLY A 3 1.50 -10.85 -18.21
C GLY A 3 0.93 -10.04 -17.04
N TYR A 4 1.58 -10.06 -15.88
CA TYR A 4 1.21 -9.21 -14.74
C TYR A 4 2.01 -7.92 -14.80
N GLU A 5 1.31 -6.79 -14.74
CA GLU A 5 1.85 -5.43 -14.85
C GLU A 5 1.48 -4.61 -13.60
N ALA A 6 2.00 -3.39 -13.50
CA ALA A 6 1.79 -2.52 -12.33
C ALA A 6 0.30 -2.22 -12.04
N ASN A 7 -0.52 -2.09 -13.10
CA ASN A 7 -1.96 -1.84 -13.01
C ASN A 7 -2.82 -3.10 -12.80
N SER A 8 -2.24 -4.32 -13.00
CA SER A 8 -3.02 -5.58 -13.04
C SER A 8 -3.85 -5.83 -11.78
N TYR A 9 -3.28 -5.54 -10.61
CA TYR A 9 -4.02 -5.64 -9.36
C TYR A 9 -5.17 -4.64 -9.32
N GLY A 10 -4.87 -3.37 -9.50
CA GLY A 10 -5.87 -2.31 -9.42
C GLY A 10 -7.02 -2.50 -10.38
N ASP A 11 -6.73 -2.79 -11.64
CA ASP A 11 -7.77 -3.00 -12.68
C ASP A 11 -8.65 -4.21 -12.38
N ALA A 12 -8.07 -5.28 -11.81
CA ALA A 12 -8.82 -6.47 -11.47
C ALA A 12 -9.69 -6.32 -10.22
N PHE A 13 -9.31 -5.42 -9.29
CA PHE A 13 -9.97 -5.29 -7.98
C PHE A 13 -10.81 -4.03 -7.80
N ALA A 14 -10.70 -3.02 -8.66
CA ALA A 14 -11.35 -1.73 -8.46
C ALA A 14 -12.85 -1.80 -8.15
N ASP A 15 -13.57 -2.76 -8.74
CA ASP A 15 -15.01 -2.94 -8.56
C ASP A 15 -15.42 -3.56 -7.21
N VAL A 16 -14.52 -4.28 -6.56
CA VAL A 16 -14.77 -4.98 -5.29
C VAL A 16 -13.89 -4.50 -4.15
N TYR A 17 -12.92 -3.62 -4.41
CA TYR A 17 -11.89 -3.26 -3.46
C TYR A 17 -12.46 -2.74 -2.14
N ASP A 18 -13.37 -1.79 -2.21
CA ASP A 18 -13.95 -1.17 -1.03
C ASP A 18 -14.80 -2.17 -0.22
N ASP A 19 -15.55 -3.05 -0.90
CA ASP A 19 -16.35 -4.09 -0.25
C ASP A 19 -15.48 -5.17 0.41
N TRP A 20 -14.42 -5.59 -0.30
CA TRP A 20 -13.56 -6.68 0.17
C TRP A 20 -12.60 -6.27 1.28
N TYR A 21 -12.29 -4.99 1.36
CA TYR A 21 -11.33 -4.44 2.30
C TYR A 21 -11.96 -3.43 3.29
N THR A 22 -13.27 -3.53 3.48
CA THR A 22 -13.97 -2.79 4.54
C THR A 22 -13.45 -3.24 5.92
N GLY A 23 -13.09 -2.28 6.77
CA GLY A 23 -12.69 -2.54 8.15
C GLY A 23 -11.28 -3.11 8.35
N ILE A 24 -10.42 -3.10 7.32
CA ILE A 24 -9.00 -3.55 7.44
C ILE A 24 -8.14 -2.62 8.30
N SER A 25 -8.54 -1.38 8.47
CA SER A 25 -7.88 -0.40 9.34
C SER A 25 -8.92 0.59 9.89
N ASP A 26 -8.59 1.20 11.03
CA ASP A 26 -9.30 2.36 11.55
C ASP A 26 -8.85 3.59 10.75
N VAL A 27 -9.70 4.05 9.82
CA VAL A 27 -9.38 5.16 8.91
C VAL A 27 -9.20 6.47 9.67
N GLU A 28 -10.06 6.76 10.67
CA GLU A 28 -10.00 8.00 11.43
C GLU A 28 -8.69 8.10 12.22
N LEU A 29 -8.33 7.03 12.91
CA LEU A 29 -7.08 6.96 13.66
C LEU A 29 -5.86 7.04 12.73
N THR A 30 -5.91 6.35 11.58
CA THR A 30 -4.84 6.41 10.56
C THR A 30 -4.64 7.82 10.03
N VAL A 31 -5.72 8.54 9.73
CA VAL A 31 -5.68 9.93 9.24
C VAL A 31 -5.06 10.87 10.27
N VAL A 32 -5.45 10.77 11.53
CA VAL A 32 -4.88 11.59 12.62
C VAL A 32 -3.36 11.38 12.72
N GLU A 33 -2.91 10.13 12.71
CA GLU A 33 -1.49 9.81 12.78
C GLU A 33 -0.70 10.30 11.56
N LEU A 34 -1.26 10.14 10.35
CA LEU A 34 -0.60 10.60 9.11
C LEU A 34 -0.48 12.14 9.08
N LEU A 35 -1.49 12.87 9.55
CA LEU A 35 -1.42 14.34 9.65
C LEU A 35 -0.36 14.80 10.68
N ASP A 36 -0.27 14.15 11.83
CA ASP A 36 0.77 14.43 12.83
C ASP A 36 2.17 14.20 12.24
N LEU A 37 2.36 13.06 11.55
CA LEU A 37 3.62 12.72 10.91
C LEU A 37 4.00 13.63 9.74
N ALA A 38 3.01 14.20 9.03
CA ALA A 38 3.23 15.15 7.94
C ALA A 38 3.78 16.49 8.44
N GLY A 39 3.49 16.86 9.70
CA GLY A 39 3.98 18.09 10.32
C GLY A 39 3.63 19.34 9.50
N GLY A 40 2.41 19.40 8.95
CA GLY A 40 1.90 20.49 8.13
C GLY A 40 2.46 20.57 6.71
N GLY A 41 3.29 19.61 6.27
CA GLY A 41 3.80 19.55 4.90
C GLY A 41 2.88 18.78 3.95
N PRO A 42 3.12 18.90 2.61
CA PRO A 42 2.40 18.10 1.64
C PRO A 42 2.59 16.60 1.86
N VAL A 43 1.57 15.82 1.52
CA VAL A 43 1.53 14.35 1.67
C VAL A 43 1.43 13.68 0.31
N LEU A 44 2.18 12.59 0.11
CA LEU A 44 2.07 11.71 -1.04
C LEU A 44 1.69 10.29 -0.60
N GLU A 45 0.59 9.75 -1.13
CA GLU A 45 0.22 8.34 -0.99
C GLU A 45 0.69 7.56 -2.22
N LEU A 46 1.49 6.51 -2.00
CA LEU A 46 1.91 5.54 -3.00
C LEU A 46 0.86 4.44 -3.13
N GLY A 47 0.34 4.22 -4.36
CA GLY A 47 -0.75 3.29 -4.59
C GLY A 47 -2.05 3.77 -3.94
N VAL A 48 -2.48 4.97 -4.30
CA VAL A 48 -3.64 5.64 -3.66
C VAL A 48 -4.96 4.88 -3.83
N GLY A 49 -5.04 4.01 -4.83
CA GLY A 49 -6.20 3.16 -5.09
C GLY A 49 -7.51 3.95 -5.22
N THR A 50 -8.52 3.52 -4.48
CA THR A 50 -9.84 4.16 -4.44
C THR A 50 -9.91 5.42 -3.56
N GLY A 51 -8.77 5.88 -3.02
CA GLY A 51 -8.70 7.04 -2.14
C GLY A 51 -9.20 6.78 -0.71
N ARG A 52 -9.16 5.55 -0.25
CA ARG A 52 -9.66 5.14 1.08
C ARG A 52 -9.04 5.96 2.22
N LEU A 53 -7.74 6.30 2.10
CA LEU A 53 -7.02 7.13 3.08
C LEU A 53 -6.83 8.56 2.57
N ALA A 54 -6.44 8.75 1.30
CA ALA A 54 -6.15 10.07 0.75
C ALA A 54 -7.32 11.04 0.85
N VAL A 55 -8.56 10.59 0.58
CA VAL A 55 -9.73 11.49 0.61
C VAL A 55 -10.02 11.99 2.03
N PRO A 56 -10.22 11.14 3.06
CA PRO A 56 -10.43 11.61 4.42
C PRO A 56 -9.21 12.36 4.99
N LEU A 57 -7.98 12.03 4.54
CA LEU A 57 -6.78 12.78 4.90
C LEU A 57 -6.83 14.21 4.34
N ALA A 58 -7.22 14.36 3.07
CA ALA A 58 -7.37 15.67 2.44
C ALA A 58 -8.48 16.50 3.09
N GLU A 59 -9.62 15.87 3.42
CA GLU A 59 -10.72 16.53 4.14
C GLU A 59 -10.29 17.03 5.52
N ALA A 60 -9.61 16.20 6.29
CA ALA A 60 -9.14 16.55 7.64
C ALA A 60 -8.00 17.60 7.60
N GLY A 61 -7.14 17.57 6.58
CA GLY A 61 -6.02 18.49 6.40
C GLY A 61 -6.40 19.86 5.83
N LEU A 62 -7.65 20.07 5.39
CA LEU A 62 -8.10 21.32 4.75
C LEU A 62 -7.85 22.55 5.59
N THR A 63 -8.14 22.51 6.89
CA THR A 63 -7.97 23.63 7.81
C THR A 63 -6.52 24.04 7.98
N ASP A 64 -5.61 23.09 7.88
CA ASP A 64 -4.16 23.28 8.05
C ASP A 64 -3.44 23.48 6.72
N GLY A 65 -4.19 23.48 5.60
CA GLY A 65 -3.65 23.68 4.27
C GLY A 65 -2.76 22.54 3.78
N VAL A 66 -2.96 21.32 4.29
CA VAL A 66 -2.18 20.13 3.89
C VAL A 66 -2.63 19.68 2.50
N ALA A 67 -1.75 19.78 1.52
CA ALA A 67 -1.99 19.26 0.19
C ALA A 67 -1.77 17.75 0.16
N VAL A 68 -2.71 16.99 -0.43
CA VAL A 68 -2.61 15.54 -0.59
C VAL A 68 -2.51 15.18 -2.06
N VAL A 69 -1.48 14.41 -2.39
CA VAL A 69 -1.22 13.86 -3.72
C VAL A 69 -1.30 12.33 -3.63
N GLY A 70 -1.90 11.70 -4.62
CA GLY A 70 -1.96 10.24 -4.71
C GLY A 70 -1.53 9.76 -6.09
N ILE A 71 -0.69 8.72 -6.15
CA ILE A 71 -0.27 8.09 -7.39
C ILE A 71 -0.75 6.64 -7.43
N ASP A 72 -1.28 6.21 -8.58
CA ASP A 72 -1.68 4.82 -8.84
C ASP A 72 -1.52 4.47 -10.32
N ALA A 73 -1.13 3.24 -10.62
CA ALA A 73 -0.99 2.75 -11.99
C ALA A 73 -2.32 2.33 -12.63
N SER A 74 -3.39 2.17 -11.86
CA SER A 74 -4.70 1.73 -12.33
C SER A 74 -5.66 2.89 -12.56
N GLU A 75 -6.02 3.11 -13.81
CA GLU A 75 -7.08 4.07 -14.15
C GLU A 75 -8.43 3.70 -13.51
N ALA A 76 -8.72 2.40 -13.38
CA ALA A 76 -9.93 1.93 -12.75
C ALA A 76 -10.02 2.30 -11.27
N MET A 77 -8.90 2.22 -10.54
CA MET A 77 -8.81 2.69 -9.16
C MET A 77 -8.98 4.21 -9.07
N LEU A 78 -8.27 4.96 -9.91
CA LEU A 78 -8.38 6.43 -9.94
C LEU A 78 -9.78 6.91 -10.31
N ALA A 79 -10.49 6.19 -11.17
CA ALA A 79 -11.90 6.49 -11.46
C ALA A 79 -12.81 6.33 -10.23
N ARG A 80 -12.53 5.33 -9.37
CA ARG A 80 -13.24 5.16 -8.09
C ARG A 80 -12.90 6.27 -7.11
N LEU A 81 -11.63 6.68 -7.04
CA LEU A 81 -11.21 7.82 -6.23
C LEU A 81 -11.93 9.09 -6.68
N ALA A 82 -11.97 9.39 -7.98
CA ALA A 82 -12.66 10.57 -8.51
C ALA A 82 -14.15 10.61 -8.17
N TRP A 83 -14.80 9.44 -8.09
CA TRP A 83 -16.19 9.35 -7.63
C TRP A 83 -16.31 9.62 -6.12
N ARG A 84 -15.36 9.17 -5.31
CA ARG A 84 -15.31 9.38 -3.85
C ARG A 84 -14.95 10.82 -3.47
N ASP A 85 -14.17 11.51 -4.32
CA ASP A 85 -13.67 12.87 -4.12
C ASP A 85 -14.30 13.87 -5.12
N PRO A 86 -15.62 14.18 -4.99
CA PRO A 86 -16.26 15.15 -5.86
C PRO A 86 -15.70 16.57 -5.69
N GLY A 87 -15.09 16.85 -4.54
CA GLY A 87 -14.43 18.12 -4.22
C GLY A 87 -13.06 18.28 -4.85
N LYS A 88 -12.50 17.22 -5.42
CA LYS A 88 -11.14 17.19 -6.00
C LYS A 88 -10.08 17.68 -5.02
N LEU A 89 -10.18 17.24 -3.78
CA LEU A 89 -9.26 17.60 -2.71
C LEU A 89 -7.90 16.89 -2.85
N VAL A 90 -7.90 15.71 -3.48
CA VAL A 90 -6.71 14.92 -3.76
C VAL A 90 -6.22 15.19 -5.18
N THR A 91 -4.96 15.61 -5.33
CA THR A 91 -4.31 15.66 -6.63
C THR A 91 -3.90 14.24 -7.04
N THR A 92 -4.50 13.70 -8.10
CA THR A 92 -4.24 12.34 -8.56
C THR A 92 -3.26 12.30 -9.72
N ILE A 93 -2.36 11.31 -9.71
CA ILE A 93 -1.40 11.04 -10.77
C ILE A 93 -1.61 9.60 -11.24
N HIS A 94 -1.88 9.42 -12.53
CA HIS A 94 -1.83 8.11 -13.15
C HIS A 94 -0.39 7.79 -13.50
N GLY A 95 0.22 6.82 -12.82
CA GLY A 95 1.64 6.50 -12.97
C GLY A 95 2.08 5.33 -12.09
N ASP A 96 3.21 4.79 -12.45
CA ASP A 96 3.86 3.70 -11.72
C ASP A 96 4.78 4.26 -10.64
N ILE A 97 4.61 3.83 -9.40
CA ILE A 97 5.43 4.26 -8.26
C ILE A 97 6.91 3.95 -8.41
N ARG A 98 7.30 3.13 -9.40
CA ARG A 98 8.70 2.85 -9.74
C ARG A 98 9.38 3.98 -10.51
N TYR A 99 8.62 4.76 -11.30
CA TYR A 99 9.18 5.66 -12.30
C TYR A 99 8.59 7.06 -12.30
N ASP A 100 7.32 7.20 -11.85
CA ASP A 100 6.51 8.39 -12.08
C ASP A 100 6.24 9.19 -10.79
N LEU A 101 7.08 9.02 -9.76
CA LEU A 101 6.89 9.78 -8.53
C LEU A 101 6.99 11.29 -8.79
N PRO A 102 6.00 12.08 -8.34
CA PRO A 102 6.02 13.53 -8.51
C PRO A 102 7.16 14.18 -7.73
N ASP A 103 7.56 15.37 -8.20
CA ASP A 103 8.54 16.17 -7.49
C ASP A 103 7.99 16.65 -6.13
N GLY A 104 8.90 16.67 -5.13
CA GLY A 104 8.63 17.19 -3.80
C GLY A 104 8.84 18.72 -3.68
N PRO A 105 9.03 19.23 -2.46
CA PRO A 105 9.33 18.49 -1.25
C PRO A 105 8.06 18.06 -0.46
N PHE A 106 8.00 16.81 -0.05
CA PHE A 106 6.91 16.28 0.79
C PHE A 106 7.29 16.28 2.28
N GLY A 107 6.32 16.54 3.14
CA GLY A 107 6.44 16.34 4.58
C GLY A 107 6.31 14.89 4.96
N LEU A 108 5.44 14.18 4.22
CA LEU A 108 5.17 12.76 4.40
C LEU A 108 4.98 12.07 3.04
N VAL A 109 5.61 10.91 2.88
CA VAL A 109 5.26 9.93 1.86
C VAL A 109 4.85 8.65 2.57
N PHE A 110 3.76 8.00 2.16
CA PHE A 110 3.36 6.75 2.78
C PHE A 110 2.87 5.72 1.76
N ALA A 111 3.09 4.45 2.10
CA ALA A 111 2.57 3.28 1.42
C ALA A 111 1.80 2.45 2.44
N ALA A 112 0.48 2.45 2.35
CA ALA A 112 -0.40 1.71 3.24
C ALA A 112 -0.70 0.31 2.71
N TYR A 113 -1.11 -0.58 3.63
CA TYR A 113 -1.66 -1.89 3.33
C TYR A 113 -0.89 -2.70 2.28
N ASN A 114 0.39 -2.91 2.54
CA ASN A 114 1.29 -3.75 1.71
C ASN A 114 1.61 -3.18 0.31
N THR A 115 1.27 -1.96 -0.02
CA THR A 115 1.54 -1.37 -1.34
C THR A 115 3.00 -1.51 -1.76
N ILE A 116 3.94 -1.38 -0.82
CA ILE A 116 5.38 -1.53 -1.10
C ILE A 116 5.73 -2.92 -1.65
N PHE A 117 4.96 -3.96 -1.32
CA PHE A 117 5.18 -5.32 -1.78
C PHE A 117 4.67 -5.58 -3.21
N ASN A 118 3.92 -4.65 -3.81
CA ASN A 118 3.58 -4.69 -5.24
C ASN A 118 4.79 -4.39 -6.14
N LEU A 119 5.87 -3.88 -5.57
CA LEU A 119 7.16 -3.75 -6.23
C LEU A 119 7.85 -5.11 -6.29
N THR A 120 7.48 -5.92 -7.30
CA THR A 120 7.86 -7.33 -7.41
C THR A 120 9.23 -7.57 -8.00
N GLU A 121 9.82 -6.61 -8.70
CA GLU A 121 11.16 -6.70 -9.27
C GLU A 121 12.23 -6.64 -8.18
N GLU A 122 13.32 -7.37 -8.39
CA GLU A 122 14.45 -7.36 -7.47
C GLU A 122 15.05 -5.95 -7.39
N GLY A 123 15.29 -5.46 -6.17
CA GLY A 123 15.83 -4.12 -5.91
C GLY A 123 14.82 -2.97 -6.04
N ALA A 124 13.60 -3.20 -6.58
CA ALA A 124 12.62 -2.12 -6.81
C ALA A 124 12.18 -1.44 -5.52
N GLN A 125 12.03 -2.19 -4.42
CA GLN A 125 11.69 -1.59 -3.11
C GLN A 125 12.80 -0.65 -2.62
N GLY A 126 14.05 -1.09 -2.68
CA GLY A 126 15.19 -0.24 -2.31
C GLY A 126 15.31 1.01 -3.19
N SER A 127 15.07 0.88 -4.49
CA SER A 127 15.01 2.02 -5.42
C SER A 127 13.88 2.99 -5.05
N CYS A 128 12.70 2.48 -4.70
CA CYS A 128 11.58 3.30 -4.24
C CYS A 128 11.93 4.10 -2.97
N PHE A 129 12.59 3.48 -1.98
CA PHE A 129 13.07 4.19 -0.79
C PHE A 129 14.03 5.34 -1.14
N ALA A 130 14.97 5.12 -2.06
CA ALA A 130 15.91 6.14 -2.51
C ALA A 130 15.19 7.27 -3.30
N ASP A 131 14.21 6.92 -4.12
CA ASP A 131 13.41 7.87 -4.88
C ASP A 131 12.54 8.75 -3.99
N VAL A 132 11.93 8.15 -2.97
CA VAL A 132 11.16 8.86 -1.95
C VAL A 132 12.05 9.79 -1.13
N ALA A 133 13.22 9.31 -0.68
CA ALA A 133 14.14 10.12 0.13
C ALA A 133 14.54 11.43 -0.58
N ARG A 134 14.72 11.41 -1.91
CA ARG A 134 15.02 12.62 -2.69
C ARG A 134 13.85 13.61 -2.79
N ARG A 135 12.64 13.17 -2.49
CA ARG A 135 11.40 13.96 -2.57
C ARG A 135 10.89 14.41 -1.23
N LEU A 136 11.47 13.91 -0.14
CA LEU A 136 11.17 14.38 1.21
C LEU A 136 11.88 15.72 1.48
N ARG A 137 11.21 16.60 2.22
CA ARG A 137 11.89 17.75 2.83
C ARG A 137 12.83 17.29 3.94
N PRO A 138 13.86 18.08 4.31
CA PRO A 138 14.62 17.81 5.54
C PRO A 138 13.68 17.61 6.74
N GLY A 139 13.87 16.53 7.51
CA GLY A 139 12.98 16.11 8.58
C GLY A 139 11.68 15.46 8.16
N GLY A 140 11.42 15.29 6.85
CA GLY A 140 10.26 14.58 6.30
C GLY A 140 10.31 13.08 6.57
N ARG A 141 9.17 12.40 6.41
CA ARG A 141 9.01 10.99 6.78
C ARG A 141 8.51 10.12 5.64
N LEU A 142 8.98 8.88 5.62
CA LEU A 142 8.42 7.78 4.86
C LEU A 142 7.73 6.81 5.84
N VAL A 143 6.46 6.48 5.58
CA VAL A 143 5.70 5.50 6.37
C VAL A 143 5.37 4.28 5.52
N ILE A 144 5.68 3.10 6.02
CA ILE A 144 5.36 1.82 5.39
C ILE A 144 4.47 1.01 6.34
N GLU A 145 3.24 0.70 5.89
CA GLU A 145 2.37 -0.28 6.53
C GLU A 145 2.40 -1.58 5.74
N ALA A 146 2.83 -2.68 6.39
CA ALA A 146 2.92 -3.97 5.75
C ALA A 146 2.74 -5.14 6.75
N PHE A 147 2.44 -6.33 6.22
CA PHE A 147 2.48 -7.54 7.04
C PHE A 147 3.93 -7.94 7.35
N VAL A 148 4.11 -8.67 8.47
CA VAL A 148 5.37 -9.33 8.81
C VAL A 148 5.33 -10.73 8.18
N PRO A 149 6.31 -11.10 7.34
CA PRO A 149 6.35 -12.44 6.77
C PRO A 149 6.45 -13.52 7.85
N ASP A 150 5.78 -14.66 7.61
CA ASP A 150 5.89 -15.84 8.51
C ASP A 150 7.36 -16.29 8.62
N ASP A 151 7.76 -16.77 9.81
CA ASP A 151 9.04 -17.43 10.06
C ASP A 151 8.81 -18.80 10.73
N PRO A 152 9.10 -19.94 10.06
CA PRO A 152 9.61 -20.05 8.68
C PRO A 152 8.56 -19.66 7.62
N PRO A 153 9.00 -19.13 6.48
CA PRO A 153 8.07 -18.67 5.43
C PRO A 153 7.31 -19.83 4.79
N ARG A 154 6.06 -19.60 4.43
CA ARG A 154 5.23 -20.57 3.73
C ARG A 154 5.85 -20.93 2.37
N ARG A 155 5.72 -22.21 1.98
CA ARG A 155 6.22 -22.74 0.72
C ARG A 155 5.10 -23.51 0.00
N GLY A 156 5.08 -23.38 -1.34
CA GLY A 156 4.22 -24.19 -2.21
C GLY A 156 2.84 -23.60 -2.45
N ASP A 157 1.97 -24.46 -2.92
CA ASP A 157 0.66 -24.10 -3.44
C ASP A 157 -0.41 -24.12 -2.34
N SER A 158 -1.37 -23.23 -2.44
CA SER A 158 -2.49 -23.17 -1.51
C SER A 158 -3.79 -22.89 -2.26
N VAL A 159 -4.86 -23.56 -1.85
CA VAL A 159 -6.23 -23.29 -2.29
C VAL A 159 -7.11 -23.16 -1.06
N GLY A 160 -7.82 -22.06 -0.98
CA GLY A 160 -8.72 -21.77 0.13
C GLY A 160 -10.02 -21.13 -0.33
N VAL A 161 -10.98 -21.08 0.57
CA VAL A 161 -12.22 -20.35 0.35
C VAL A 161 -12.09 -18.96 0.96
N ARG A 162 -12.24 -17.90 0.15
CA ARG A 162 -12.30 -16.53 0.62
C ARG A 162 -13.70 -16.18 1.13
N SER A 163 -14.72 -16.49 0.34
CA SER A 163 -16.12 -16.23 0.72
C SER A 163 -17.07 -17.18 0.02
N ILE A 164 -18.21 -17.45 0.67
CA ILE A 164 -19.34 -18.20 0.12
C ILE A 164 -20.60 -17.37 0.38
N ALA A 165 -21.39 -17.16 -0.68
CA ALA A 165 -22.74 -16.62 -0.62
C ALA A 165 -23.67 -17.54 -1.41
N ALA A 166 -24.99 -17.29 -1.38
CA ALA A 166 -25.96 -18.12 -2.08
C ALA A 166 -25.79 -18.11 -3.62
N ASP A 167 -25.28 -17.00 -4.15
CA ASP A 167 -25.15 -16.70 -5.57
C ASP A 167 -23.69 -16.64 -6.03
N ARG A 168 -22.71 -16.79 -5.12
CA ARG A 168 -21.30 -16.56 -5.41
C ARG A 168 -20.36 -17.33 -4.50
N VAL A 169 -19.28 -17.84 -5.09
CA VAL A 169 -18.14 -18.39 -4.36
C VAL A 169 -16.88 -17.70 -4.84
N VAL A 170 -16.01 -17.30 -3.89
CA VAL A 170 -14.67 -16.77 -4.21
C VAL A 170 -13.63 -17.69 -3.60
N LEU A 171 -12.79 -18.26 -4.46
CA LEU A 171 -11.63 -19.06 -4.08
C LEU A 171 -10.36 -18.20 -4.10
N SER A 172 -9.45 -18.47 -3.18
CA SER A 172 -8.08 -17.96 -3.20
C SER A 172 -7.14 -19.09 -3.60
N ILE A 173 -6.40 -18.89 -4.68
CA ILE A 173 -5.38 -19.82 -5.17
C ILE A 173 -4.06 -19.08 -5.18
N SER A 174 -3.01 -19.66 -4.58
CA SER A 174 -1.71 -19.00 -4.51
C SER A 174 -0.55 -19.98 -4.56
N VAL A 175 0.58 -19.47 -5.02
CA VAL A 175 1.90 -20.13 -5.00
C VAL A 175 2.86 -19.21 -4.27
N ALA A 176 3.57 -19.76 -3.29
CA ALA A 176 4.60 -19.04 -2.52
C ALA A 176 6.00 -19.59 -2.84
N ASP A 177 6.91 -18.69 -3.14
CA ASP A 177 8.34 -18.95 -3.38
C ASP A 177 9.18 -18.19 -2.35
N PRO A 178 9.50 -18.82 -1.21
CA PRO A 178 10.26 -18.16 -0.15
C PRO A 178 11.73 -17.90 -0.52
N GLU A 179 12.30 -18.60 -1.49
CA GLU A 179 13.68 -18.36 -1.94
C GLU A 179 13.81 -16.99 -2.64
N HIS A 180 12.76 -16.56 -3.32
CA HIS A 180 12.66 -15.25 -3.94
C HIS A 180 11.80 -14.26 -3.14
N GLN A 181 11.38 -14.63 -1.92
CA GLN A 181 10.47 -13.85 -1.08
C GLN A 181 9.24 -13.37 -1.84
N SER A 182 8.65 -14.23 -2.67
CA SER A 182 7.54 -13.86 -3.51
C SER A 182 6.34 -14.79 -3.33
N ALA A 183 5.17 -14.24 -3.60
CA ALA A 183 3.94 -15.00 -3.71
C ALA A 183 3.08 -14.41 -4.81
N SER A 184 2.34 -15.27 -5.50
CA SER A 184 1.39 -14.82 -6.51
C SER A 184 0.15 -15.72 -6.51
N GLY A 185 -0.96 -15.19 -7.00
CA GLY A 185 -2.19 -15.98 -7.00
C GLY A 185 -3.32 -15.33 -7.79
N GLN A 186 -4.46 -15.97 -7.65
CA GLN A 186 -5.73 -15.54 -8.22
C GLN A 186 -6.82 -15.63 -7.16
N PHE A 187 -7.66 -14.63 -7.08
CA PHE A 187 -9.00 -14.88 -6.57
C PHE A 187 -9.89 -15.27 -7.76
N VAL A 188 -10.54 -16.42 -7.63
CA VAL A 188 -11.42 -16.98 -8.66
C VAL A 188 -12.85 -16.82 -8.19
N GLU A 189 -13.58 -15.92 -8.81
CA GLU A 189 -14.98 -15.66 -8.51
C GLU A 189 -15.88 -16.43 -9.47
N LEU A 190 -16.79 -17.24 -8.91
CA LEU A 190 -17.80 -18.02 -9.61
C LEU A 190 -19.18 -17.52 -9.19
N THR A 191 -20.08 -17.26 -10.12
CA THR A 191 -21.43 -16.77 -9.84
C THR A 191 -22.50 -17.70 -10.42
N ASP A 192 -23.70 -17.69 -9.85
CA ASP A 192 -24.85 -18.46 -10.33
C ASP A 192 -25.36 -17.98 -11.71
N ALA A 193 -25.16 -16.70 -12.04
CA ALA A 193 -25.42 -16.14 -13.37
C ALA A 193 -24.49 -16.68 -14.44
N GLY A 194 -23.48 -17.49 -14.04
CA GLY A 194 -22.44 -18.04 -14.90
C GLY A 194 -21.24 -17.11 -15.04
N GLY A 195 -20.17 -17.71 -15.59
CA GLY A 195 -18.90 -17.01 -15.80
C GLY A 195 -17.91 -17.23 -14.66
N VAL A 196 -16.65 -16.92 -15.00
CA VAL A 196 -15.51 -16.96 -14.09
C VAL A 196 -14.80 -15.63 -14.21
N ARG A 197 -14.53 -14.99 -13.06
CA ARG A 197 -13.69 -13.79 -13.01
C ARG A 197 -12.41 -14.10 -12.27
N LEU A 198 -11.30 -13.79 -12.91
CA LEU A 198 -9.96 -13.94 -12.33
C LEU A 198 -9.46 -12.59 -11.85
N ARG A 199 -8.93 -12.56 -10.61
CA ARG A 199 -8.35 -11.37 -10.00
C ARG A 199 -6.91 -11.69 -9.60
N PRO A 200 -5.93 -11.40 -10.47
CA PRO A 200 -4.53 -11.71 -10.24
C PRO A 200 -3.92 -10.80 -9.19
N TRP A 201 -3.00 -11.37 -8.42
CA TRP A 201 -2.13 -10.61 -7.53
C TRP A 201 -0.73 -11.23 -7.51
N SER A 202 0.26 -10.39 -7.30
CA SER A 202 1.66 -10.82 -7.18
C SER A 202 2.38 -9.85 -6.26
N ILE A 203 3.14 -10.38 -5.32
CA ILE A 203 3.92 -9.61 -4.37
C ILE A 203 5.34 -10.16 -4.26
N ARG A 204 6.26 -9.26 -3.91
CA ARG A 204 7.56 -9.59 -3.31
C ARG A 204 7.58 -8.96 -1.94
N TYR A 205 7.69 -9.78 -0.90
CA TYR A 205 7.70 -9.28 0.47
C TYR A 205 9.13 -9.08 0.99
N SER A 206 9.28 -8.18 1.94
CA SER A 206 10.51 -7.97 2.70
C SER A 206 10.21 -8.05 4.20
N THR A 207 11.18 -8.50 4.97
CA THR A 207 11.10 -8.43 6.43
C THR A 207 11.26 -6.98 6.90
N PRO A 208 10.80 -6.63 8.11
CA PRO A 208 11.07 -5.32 8.70
C PRO A 208 12.55 -4.94 8.71
N THR A 209 13.44 -5.91 8.94
CA THR A 209 14.89 -5.71 8.91
C THR A 209 15.41 -5.32 7.51
N GLN A 210 14.91 -5.97 6.46
CA GLN A 210 15.28 -5.62 5.08
C GLN A 210 14.78 -4.24 4.70
N LEU A 211 13.58 -3.85 5.13
CA LEU A 211 13.07 -2.48 4.92
C LEU A 211 13.95 -1.45 5.65
N ASP A 212 14.47 -1.77 6.84
CA ASP A 212 15.43 -0.92 7.57
C ASP A 212 16.77 -0.78 6.82
N GLU A 213 17.20 -1.81 6.12
CA GLU A 213 18.40 -1.77 5.28
C GLU A 213 18.20 -0.86 4.06
N TYR A 214 17.02 -0.95 3.39
CA TYR A 214 16.67 -0.03 2.30
C TYR A 214 16.58 1.42 2.78
N ALA A 215 15.96 1.65 3.94
CA ALA A 215 15.89 2.97 4.55
C ALA A 215 17.29 3.54 4.82
N ARG A 216 18.18 2.75 5.44
CA ARG A 216 19.55 3.16 5.75
C ARG A 216 20.34 3.48 4.47
N ALA A 217 20.20 2.68 3.42
CA ALA A 217 20.83 2.92 2.12
C ALA A 217 20.33 4.23 1.48
N ALA A 218 19.07 4.60 1.73
CA ALA A 218 18.45 5.85 1.30
C ALA A 218 18.69 7.02 2.27
N GLN A 219 19.57 6.87 3.27
CA GLN A 219 19.84 7.86 4.31
C GLN A 219 18.64 8.21 5.22
N LEU A 220 17.66 7.34 5.27
CA LEU A 220 16.55 7.43 6.20
C LEU A 220 16.87 6.64 7.47
N THR A 221 16.39 7.11 8.62
CA THR A 221 16.53 6.43 9.91
C THR A 221 15.17 5.97 10.43
N LEU A 222 15.08 4.77 10.96
CA LEU A 222 13.88 4.31 11.65
C LEU A 222 13.67 5.19 12.89
N GLU A 223 12.55 5.93 12.90
CA GLU A 223 12.15 6.80 14.01
C GLU A 223 11.24 6.05 14.99
N GLN A 224 10.27 5.29 14.45
CA GLN A 224 9.28 4.54 15.22
C GLN A 224 8.83 3.29 14.44
N ARG A 225 8.36 2.27 15.18
CA ARG A 225 7.66 1.11 14.63
C ARG A 225 6.57 0.66 15.58
N TRP A 226 5.37 0.48 15.02
CA TRP A 226 4.19 -0.01 15.73
C TRP A 226 3.59 -1.21 14.99
N GLU A 227 2.71 -1.95 15.64
CA GLU A 227 1.91 -2.97 14.97
C GLU A 227 0.76 -2.35 14.13
N SER A 228 0.25 -1.18 14.54
CA SER A 228 -0.83 -0.48 13.86
C SER A 228 -0.72 1.03 14.06
N PHE A 229 -1.47 1.82 13.29
CA PHE A 229 -1.57 3.27 13.50
C PHE A 229 -2.13 3.69 14.87
N GLY A 230 -2.74 2.76 15.62
CA GLY A 230 -3.06 2.95 17.05
C GLY A 230 -1.86 2.91 17.98
N ARG A 231 -0.64 2.95 17.46
CA ARG A 231 0.62 2.88 18.20
C ARG A 231 0.72 1.66 19.13
N THR A 232 0.05 0.55 18.77
CA THR A 232 0.23 -0.72 19.46
C THR A 232 1.72 -1.11 19.38
N PRO A 233 2.37 -1.46 20.50
CA PRO A 233 3.78 -1.84 20.48
C PRO A 233 4.06 -2.97 19.48
N PHE A 234 5.11 -2.81 18.68
CA PHE A 234 5.61 -3.85 17.79
C PHE A 234 6.52 -4.81 18.57
N GLY A 235 6.34 -6.11 18.38
CA GLY A 235 7.12 -7.17 19.03
C GLY A 235 7.18 -8.45 18.19
N ASP A 236 7.73 -9.51 18.77
CA ASP A 236 8.01 -10.78 18.08
C ASP A 236 6.74 -11.49 17.56
N GLU A 237 5.59 -11.27 18.20
CA GLU A 237 4.30 -11.85 17.82
C GLU A 237 3.51 -10.96 16.82
N SER A 238 4.04 -9.79 16.48
CA SER A 238 3.34 -8.88 15.58
C SER A 238 3.29 -9.43 14.16
N THR A 239 2.10 -9.48 13.58
CA THR A 239 1.88 -9.99 12.22
C THR A 239 1.85 -8.90 11.15
N ARG A 240 1.93 -7.64 11.57
CA ARG A 240 1.98 -6.45 10.72
C ARG A 240 2.78 -5.35 11.41
N HIS A 241 3.18 -4.36 10.65
CA HIS A 241 3.89 -3.20 11.19
C HIS A 241 3.54 -1.92 10.45
N VAL A 242 3.67 -0.81 11.17
CA VAL A 242 3.76 0.55 10.65
C VAL A 242 5.14 1.06 11.01
N SER A 243 6.01 1.21 10.03
CA SER A 243 7.37 1.70 10.22
C SER A 243 7.49 3.13 9.73
N VAL A 244 7.96 4.01 10.59
CA VAL A 244 8.18 5.44 10.31
C VAL A 244 9.67 5.67 10.17
N TYR A 245 10.09 6.08 8.98
CA TYR A 245 11.47 6.43 8.67
C TYR A 245 11.57 7.94 8.45
N ARG A 246 12.61 8.55 8.97
CA ARG A 246 12.83 10.00 8.89
C ARG A 246 14.07 10.34 8.09
N LEU A 247 13.95 11.33 7.19
CA LEU A 247 15.09 11.98 6.58
C LEU A 247 15.72 12.95 7.61
N PRO A 248 17.03 12.92 7.85
CA PRO A 248 17.68 13.90 8.73
C PRO A 248 17.36 15.34 8.31
N PRO A 249 17.37 16.29 9.29
CA PRO A 249 17.15 17.71 9.03
C PRO A 249 18.27 18.37 8.22
#